data_266c87ed1d19fb3cc8071fb966b54ef4
#
_entry.id   266c87ed1d19fb3cc8071fb966b54ef4
#
_cell.length_a   1.000
_cell.length_b   1.000
_cell.length_c   1.000
_cell.angle_alpha   90.00
_cell.angle_beta   90.00
_cell.angle_gamma   90.00
#
_symmetry.space_group_name_H-M   'P 1'
#
loop_
_entity.id
_entity.type
_entity.pdbx_description
1 polymer ?
#
loop_
_entity_poly.entity_id
_entity_poly.type
_entity_poly.pdbx_seq_one_letter_code
_entity_poly.pdbx_strand_id
1 'polypeptide(L)'
;MKYIDEFQDPELARRLLDDIHATVTRPWALMEVCGGQTHSIIRHGIDQLLPEKLELIHGPGCPVCVTPLEVIDKALEIASRPEVIFCSFGDMLRVPGTGRDLFQVRGEGGDVRVVYSPLDALRIAQQNPDREVVFFGIGFETTAPPNAMTVHQARKLGIPNFSMLVSHVRVPPAIEAIMSSPSCRVQGFLAAGHVCSVMGVGEYPELAERFRVPIVVTGFEPLDILEGVRRAVRQLERGEHTVDNAYARAVRAEGNPAARAMLEDVFEVTDRAWRGIGVIPQSGWRLAPKYRAYDAEHRFSVEGIRTQEPAECRSGEVLQGLLKPHECEAFGTLCTPRTPLGATMVSSEGACAAYYLYRRLDMPATKAQEATPVV
;
A
#
# COMPACT_ATOMS: atom_id res chain seq x y z
N MET A 1 -5.65 19.58 -20.75
CA MET A 1 -6.78 18.61 -20.91
C MET A 1 -7.70 18.75 -19.71
N LYS A 2 -9.00 18.83 -19.93
CA LYS A 2 -9.99 18.83 -18.83
C LYS A 2 -9.70 17.68 -17.87
N TYR A 3 -9.69 17.94 -16.57
CA TYR A 3 -9.35 17.00 -15.47
C TYR A 3 -7.87 16.64 -15.29
N ILE A 4 -6.94 17.26 -16.03
CA ILE A 4 -5.49 17.09 -15.82
C ILE A 4 -4.87 18.45 -15.49
N ASP A 5 -4.96 19.43 -16.41
CA ASP A 5 -4.32 20.73 -16.23
C ASP A 5 -4.93 21.52 -15.04
N GLU A 6 -6.22 21.29 -14.76
CA GLU A 6 -6.94 21.91 -13.64
C GLU A 6 -6.39 21.50 -12.24
N PHE A 7 -5.74 20.31 -12.13
CA PHE A 7 -5.16 19.82 -10.88
C PHE A 7 -3.64 20.01 -10.78
N GLN A 8 -3.07 20.68 -11.78
CA GLN A 8 -1.65 21.06 -11.85
C GLN A 8 -1.45 22.58 -11.97
N ASP A 9 -2.47 23.36 -11.63
CA ASP A 9 -2.43 24.82 -11.68
C ASP A 9 -1.48 25.37 -10.59
N PRO A 10 -0.33 25.98 -10.99
CA PRO A 10 0.67 26.47 -10.03
C PRO A 10 0.20 27.69 -9.25
N GLU A 11 -0.73 28.48 -9.79
CA GLU A 11 -1.28 29.66 -9.09
C GLU A 11 -2.22 29.22 -7.97
N LEU A 12 -3.06 28.22 -8.24
CA LEU A 12 -3.92 27.64 -7.21
C LEU A 12 -3.09 26.90 -6.14
N ALA A 13 -2.05 26.19 -6.55
CA ALA A 13 -1.11 25.56 -5.60
C ALA A 13 -0.47 26.59 -4.65
N ARG A 14 -0.01 27.72 -5.21
CA ARG A 14 0.56 28.81 -4.38
C ARG A 14 -0.45 29.37 -3.39
N ARG A 15 -1.68 29.63 -3.82
CA ARG A 15 -2.75 30.12 -2.91
C ARG A 15 -3.04 29.13 -1.78
N LEU A 16 -3.06 27.83 -2.07
CA LEU A 16 -3.26 26.80 -1.05
C LEU A 16 -2.08 26.76 -0.07
N LEU A 17 -0.85 26.87 -0.56
CA LEU A 17 0.35 26.94 0.27
C LEU A 17 0.35 28.19 1.15
N ASP A 18 0.05 29.37 0.60
CA ASP A 18 -0.04 30.63 1.36
C ASP A 18 -1.07 30.50 2.50
N ASP A 19 -2.24 29.90 2.23
CA ASP A 19 -3.27 29.65 3.23
C ASP A 19 -2.81 28.66 4.31
N ILE A 20 -2.11 27.58 3.93
CA ILE A 20 -1.53 26.62 4.89
C ILE A 20 -0.49 27.33 5.77
N HIS A 21 0.43 28.12 5.18
CA HIS A 21 1.45 28.86 5.91
C HIS A 21 0.83 29.85 6.91
N ALA A 22 -0.24 30.54 6.52
CA ALA A 22 -0.96 31.48 7.38
C ALA A 22 -1.75 30.78 8.51
N THR A 23 -2.17 29.53 8.29
CA THR A 23 -3.04 28.79 9.22
C THR A 23 -2.24 28.05 10.29
N VAL A 24 -1.04 27.50 9.97
CA VAL A 24 -0.23 26.70 10.89
C VAL A 24 0.39 27.58 11.97
N THR A 25 -0.06 27.43 13.24
CA THR A 25 0.47 28.21 14.38
C THR A 25 1.45 27.42 15.24
N ARG A 26 1.32 26.10 15.30
CA ARG A 26 2.13 25.19 16.14
C ARG A 26 2.53 23.92 15.37
N PRO A 27 3.44 23.08 15.91
CA PRO A 27 3.84 21.84 15.23
C PRO A 27 2.68 20.86 15.05
N TRP A 28 2.52 20.32 13.83
CA TRP A 28 1.57 19.31 13.47
C TRP A 28 2.20 18.20 12.64
N ALA A 29 1.72 16.97 12.81
CA ALA A 29 2.13 15.80 12.06
C ALA A 29 0.92 15.13 11.42
N LEU A 30 0.85 15.14 10.08
CA LEU A 30 -0.17 14.49 9.29
C LEU A 30 0.39 13.23 8.64
N MET A 31 -0.32 12.11 8.71
CA MET A 31 0.06 10.88 8.03
C MET A 31 -0.84 10.63 6.82
N GLU A 32 -0.25 10.41 5.67
CA GLU A 32 -0.95 9.81 4.55
C GLU A 32 -0.86 8.28 4.61
N VAL A 33 -1.92 7.60 4.19
CA VAL A 33 -2.03 6.14 4.24
C VAL A 33 -2.23 5.53 2.85
N CYS A 34 -1.52 6.09 1.86
CA CYS A 34 -1.58 5.63 0.48
C CYS A 34 -0.26 5.83 -0.26
N GLY A 35 0.33 4.77 -0.81
CA GLY A 35 1.57 4.86 -1.57
C GLY A 35 1.51 5.80 -2.79
N GLY A 36 0.35 5.94 -3.43
CA GLY A 36 0.16 6.91 -4.50
C GLY A 36 0.25 8.36 -4.02
N GLN A 37 -0.21 8.65 -2.80
CA GLN A 37 -0.02 9.95 -2.16
C GLN A 37 1.45 10.17 -1.78
N THR A 38 2.11 9.17 -1.18
CA THR A 38 3.57 9.19 -0.91
C THR A 38 4.35 9.56 -2.16
N HIS A 39 4.11 8.81 -3.25
CA HIS A 39 4.77 9.05 -4.53
C HIS A 39 4.57 10.48 -5.02
N SER A 40 3.33 10.97 -5.01
CA SER A 40 3.00 12.33 -5.47
C SER A 40 3.64 13.41 -4.60
N ILE A 41 3.56 13.27 -3.27
CA ILE A 41 4.17 14.21 -2.31
C ILE A 41 5.68 14.35 -2.57
N ILE A 42 6.38 13.23 -2.66
CA ILE A 42 7.83 13.25 -2.80
C ILE A 42 8.26 13.68 -4.21
N ARG A 43 7.58 13.19 -5.24
CA ARG A 43 7.86 13.54 -6.64
C ARG A 43 7.72 15.05 -6.91
N HIS A 44 6.69 15.67 -6.35
CA HIS A 44 6.40 17.10 -6.57
C HIS A 44 6.99 18.00 -5.47
N GLY A 45 7.68 17.43 -4.49
CA GLY A 45 8.30 18.21 -3.41
C GLY A 45 7.31 18.91 -2.49
N ILE A 46 6.08 18.41 -2.38
CA ILE A 46 5.03 19.06 -1.60
C ILE A 46 5.47 19.24 -0.14
N ASP A 47 6.07 18.22 0.46
CA ASP A 47 6.56 18.26 1.84
C ASP A 47 7.62 19.34 2.10
N GLN A 48 8.41 19.74 1.07
CA GLN A 48 9.39 20.83 1.17
C GLN A 48 8.77 22.22 1.03
N LEU A 49 7.57 22.30 0.48
CA LEU A 49 6.85 23.56 0.29
C LEU A 49 5.99 23.92 1.51
N LEU A 50 5.77 22.97 2.41
CA LEU A 50 4.97 23.19 3.62
C LEU A 50 5.76 23.96 4.71
N PRO A 51 5.05 24.63 5.66
CA PRO A 51 5.71 25.25 6.80
C PRO A 51 6.55 24.26 7.61
N GLU A 52 7.70 24.67 8.15
CA GLU A 52 8.58 23.83 9.00
C GLU A 52 7.85 23.16 10.18
N LYS A 53 6.78 23.79 10.65
CA LYS A 53 5.93 23.28 11.73
C LYS A 53 4.94 22.20 11.28
N LEU A 54 4.86 21.86 9.99
CA LEU A 54 3.95 20.87 9.46
C LEU A 54 4.71 19.71 8.81
N GLU A 55 4.71 18.57 9.47
CA GLU A 55 5.34 17.36 8.97
C GLU A 55 4.34 16.47 8.25
N LEU A 56 4.71 15.97 7.05
CA LEU A 56 4.04 14.84 6.43
C LEU A 56 4.79 13.55 6.74
N ILE A 57 4.03 12.55 7.19
CA ILE A 57 4.49 11.21 7.55
C ILE A 57 3.92 10.22 6.54
N HIS A 58 4.77 9.31 6.05
CA HIS A 58 4.37 8.27 5.10
C HIS A 58 3.98 7.00 5.84
N GLY A 59 2.69 6.70 5.82
CA GLY A 59 2.12 5.55 6.50
C GLY A 59 2.13 4.26 5.65
N PRO A 60 1.53 3.18 6.15
CA PRO A 60 1.56 1.86 5.53
C PRO A 60 0.56 1.72 4.36
N GLY A 61 0.65 2.62 3.37
CA GLY A 61 -0.29 2.74 2.26
C GLY A 61 0.10 2.01 0.97
N CYS A 62 1.25 1.32 0.91
CA CYS A 62 1.71 0.59 -0.26
C CYS A 62 1.49 -0.93 -0.06
N PRO A 63 0.71 -1.62 -0.92
CA PRO A 63 0.40 -3.05 -0.73
C PRO A 63 1.63 -3.94 -0.81
N VAL A 64 2.57 -3.63 -1.69
CA VAL A 64 3.87 -4.34 -1.79
C VAL A 64 4.63 -4.22 -0.47
N CYS A 65 4.65 -3.01 0.10
CA CYS A 65 5.46 -2.68 1.28
C CYS A 65 4.98 -3.38 2.56
N VAL A 66 3.68 -3.58 2.69
CA VAL A 66 3.06 -4.17 3.88
C VAL A 66 2.86 -5.67 3.81
N THR A 67 3.12 -6.30 2.65
CA THR A 67 3.02 -7.75 2.49
C THR A 67 4.05 -8.45 3.38
N PRO A 68 3.63 -9.34 4.31
CA PRO A 68 4.52 -10.01 5.23
C PRO A 68 5.55 -10.89 4.53
N LEU A 69 6.77 -10.96 5.08
CA LEU A 69 7.83 -11.82 4.55
C LEU A 69 7.41 -13.29 4.47
N GLU A 70 6.65 -13.77 5.46
CA GLU A 70 6.10 -15.14 5.45
C GLU A 70 5.25 -15.42 4.20
N VAL A 71 4.41 -14.46 3.78
CA VAL A 71 3.56 -14.63 2.59
C VAL A 71 4.39 -14.58 1.31
N ILE A 72 5.48 -13.79 1.29
CA ILE A 72 6.45 -13.78 0.20
C ILE A 72 7.14 -15.15 0.09
N ASP A 73 7.60 -15.71 1.20
CA ASP A 73 8.26 -17.01 1.20
C ASP A 73 7.30 -18.16 0.84
N LYS A 74 6.01 -18.06 1.23
CA LYS A 74 4.95 -18.96 0.72
C LYS A 74 4.81 -18.86 -0.79
N ALA A 75 4.83 -17.63 -1.33
CA ALA A 75 4.77 -17.41 -2.78
C ALA A 75 5.98 -18.03 -3.50
N LEU A 76 7.19 -17.90 -2.95
CA LEU A 76 8.42 -18.49 -3.49
C LEU A 76 8.36 -20.02 -3.49
N GLU A 77 7.89 -20.62 -2.40
CA GLU A 77 7.73 -22.07 -2.28
C GLU A 77 6.73 -22.61 -3.32
N ILE A 78 5.56 -21.97 -3.43
CA ILE A 78 4.55 -22.37 -4.43
C ILE A 78 5.07 -22.19 -5.85
N ALA A 79 5.71 -21.04 -6.14
CA ALA A 79 6.23 -20.72 -7.48
C ALA A 79 7.37 -21.65 -7.94
N SER A 80 8.04 -22.32 -7.00
CA SER A 80 9.13 -23.26 -7.29
C SER A 80 8.63 -24.66 -7.71
N ARG A 81 7.34 -24.93 -7.60
CA ARG A 81 6.78 -26.24 -7.94
C ARG A 81 6.63 -26.40 -9.46
N PRO A 82 7.10 -27.51 -10.04
CA PRO A 82 7.13 -27.67 -11.49
C PRO A 82 5.74 -27.72 -12.15
N GLU A 83 4.71 -28.12 -11.41
CA GLU A 83 3.33 -28.16 -11.88
C GLU A 83 2.63 -26.80 -11.84
N VAL A 84 3.23 -25.77 -11.20
CA VAL A 84 2.62 -24.47 -10.98
C VAL A 84 3.00 -23.47 -12.07
N ILE A 85 2.01 -22.69 -12.52
CA ILE A 85 2.20 -21.41 -13.18
C ILE A 85 1.85 -20.33 -12.15
N PHE A 86 2.84 -19.58 -11.72
CA PHE A 86 2.67 -18.56 -10.69
C PHE A 86 2.53 -17.18 -11.31
N CYS A 87 1.39 -16.51 -11.08
CA CYS A 87 1.06 -15.21 -11.66
C CYS A 87 1.09 -14.12 -10.60
N SER A 88 1.75 -13.00 -10.91
CA SER A 88 1.84 -11.86 -10.00
C SER A 88 1.95 -10.53 -10.76
N PHE A 89 1.74 -9.43 -10.06
CA PHE A 89 2.07 -8.09 -10.54
C PHE A 89 3.59 -7.88 -10.54
N GLY A 90 4.08 -7.05 -11.47
CA GLY A 90 5.51 -6.93 -11.75
C GLY A 90 6.39 -6.55 -10.55
N ASP A 91 5.95 -5.63 -9.69
CA ASP A 91 6.72 -5.19 -8.53
C ASP A 91 6.99 -6.33 -7.54
N MET A 92 6.02 -7.25 -7.37
CA MET A 92 6.18 -8.38 -6.44
C MET A 92 7.31 -9.34 -6.82
N LEU A 93 7.70 -9.39 -8.11
CA LEU A 93 8.78 -10.28 -8.55
C LEU A 93 10.14 -9.89 -7.97
N ARG A 94 10.30 -8.61 -7.60
CA ARG A 94 11.55 -8.06 -7.06
C ARG A 94 11.57 -7.97 -5.54
N VAL A 95 10.45 -8.28 -4.87
CA VAL A 95 10.40 -8.21 -3.41
C VAL A 95 11.22 -9.34 -2.82
N PRO A 96 12.24 -9.01 -2.00
CA PRO A 96 13.09 -10.04 -1.41
C PRO A 96 12.31 -10.85 -0.37
N GLY A 97 12.36 -12.16 -0.49
CA GLY A 97 12.05 -13.14 0.55
C GLY A 97 13.25 -13.45 1.42
N THR A 98 13.17 -14.50 2.21
CA THR A 98 14.31 -15.02 2.99
C THR A 98 15.33 -15.72 2.08
N GLY A 99 16.15 -14.96 1.39
CA GLY A 99 17.28 -15.49 0.58
C GLY A 99 17.09 -15.45 -0.94
N ARG A 100 15.90 -15.28 -1.48
CA ARG A 100 15.64 -15.11 -2.92
C ARG A 100 14.38 -14.34 -3.21
N ASP A 101 14.13 -14.03 -4.49
CA ASP A 101 12.92 -13.40 -4.99
C ASP A 101 12.25 -14.23 -6.12
N LEU A 102 11.11 -13.78 -6.63
CA LEU A 102 10.40 -14.48 -7.71
C LEU A 102 11.14 -14.41 -9.07
N PHE A 103 12.00 -13.41 -9.29
CA PHE A 103 12.86 -13.42 -10.49
C PHE A 103 13.91 -14.53 -10.43
N GLN A 104 14.48 -14.77 -9.25
CA GLN A 104 15.43 -15.86 -9.05
C GLN A 104 14.75 -17.23 -9.22
N VAL A 105 13.53 -17.42 -8.65
CA VAL A 105 12.71 -18.62 -8.90
C VAL A 105 12.49 -18.83 -10.40
N ARG A 106 12.17 -17.77 -11.13
CA ARG A 106 12.01 -17.82 -12.59
C ARG A 106 13.32 -18.20 -13.29
N GLY A 107 14.45 -17.65 -12.85
CA GLY A 107 15.78 -17.99 -13.36
C GLY A 107 16.19 -19.45 -13.11
N GLU A 108 15.68 -20.05 -12.04
CA GLU A 108 15.87 -21.45 -11.65
C GLU A 108 14.93 -22.43 -12.39
N GLY A 109 14.04 -21.91 -13.25
CA GLY A 109 13.14 -22.71 -14.08
C GLY A 109 11.66 -22.71 -13.62
N GLY A 110 11.31 -21.98 -12.58
CA GLY A 110 9.90 -21.76 -12.17
C GLY A 110 9.12 -20.98 -13.24
N ASP A 111 7.88 -21.37 -13.48
CA ASP A 111 7.00 -20.67 -14.43
C ASP A 111 6.31 -19.47 -13.75
N VAL A 112 7.05 -18.37 -13.60
CA VAL A 112 6.56 -17.12 -13.01
C VAL A 112 6.19 -16.14 -14.11
N ARG A 113 4.92 -15.68 -14.11
CA ARG A 113 4.38 -14.80 -15.14
C ARG A 113 3.89 -13.47 -14.56
N VAL A 114 4.26 -12.37 -15.21
CA VAL A 114 3.70 -11.05 -14.92
C VAL A 114 2.33 -10.95 -15.57
N VAL A 115 1.34 -10.52 -14.80
CA VAL A 115 -0.01 -10.24 -15.28
C VAL A 115 -0.43 -8.83 -14.87
N TYR A 116 -1.36 -8.23 -15.60
CA TYR A 116 -1.87 -6.88 -15.34
C TYR A 116 -3.28 -6.89 -14.75
N SER A 117 -3.89 -8.07 -14.71
CA SER A 117 -5.20 -8.29 -14.11
C SER A 117 -5.26 -9.69 -13.49
N PRO A 118 -5.95 -9.89 -12.35
CA PRO A 118 -6.20 -11.23 -11.82
C PRO A 118 -6.99 -12.10 -12.79
N LEU A 119 -7.84 -11.51 -13.66
CA LEU A 119 -8.54 -12.23 -14.73
C LEU A 119 -7.60 -12.81 -15.79
N ASP A 120 -6.40 -12.25 -15.98
CA ASP A 120 -5.41 -12.85 -16.89
C ASP A 120 -4.90 -14.17 -16.34
N ALA A 121 -4.70 -14.29 -15.03
CA ALA A 121 -4.36 -15.56 -14.39
C ALA A 121 -5.48 -16.61 -14.55
N LEU A 122 -6.74 -16.20 -14.48
CA LEU A 122 -7.86 -17.09 -14.76
C LEU A 122 -7.89 -17.58 -16.21
N ARG A 123 -7.60 -16.70 -17.18
CA ARG A 123 -7.45 -17.09 -18.60
C ARG A 123 -6.31 -18.07 -18.82
N ILE A 124 -5.18 -17.84 -18.11
CA ILE A 124 -4.04 -18.77 -18.15
C ILE A 124 -4.47 -20.14 -17.62
N ALA A 125 -5.26 -20.21 -16.54
CA ALA A 125 -5.77 -21.47 -16.02
C ALA A 125 -6.66 -22.22 -17.03
N GLN A 126 -7.53 -21.51 -17.74
CA GLN A 126 -8.35 -22.09 -18.81
C GLN A 126 -7.52 -22.65 -19.97
N GLN A 127 -6.40 -22.00 -20.30
CA GLN A 127 -5.51 -22.39 -21.39
C GLN A 127 -4.54 -23.52 -21.01
N ASN A 128 -4.39 -23.81 -19.73
CA ASN A 128 -3.45 -24.79 -19.21
C ASN A 128 -4.15 -25.73 -18.21
N PRO A 129 -5.14 -26.55 -18.66
CA PRO A 129 -5.97 -27.36 -17.77
C PRO A 129 -5.20 -28.40 -16.96
N ASP A 130 -4.02 -28.81 -17.43
CA ASP A 130 -3.16 -29.79 -16.79
C ASP A 130 -2.13 -29.18 -15.82
N ARG A 131 -2.18 -27.87 -15.61
CA ARG A 131 -1.28 -27.13 -14.73
C ARG A 131 -2.05 -26.40 -13.65
N GLU A 132 -1.48 -26.31 -12.46
CA GLU A 132 -2.00 -25.45 -11.39
C GLU A 132 -1.64 -23.99 -11.66
N VAL A 133 -2.60 -23.08 -11.61
CA VAL A 133 -2.36 -21.65 -11.79
C VAL A 133 -2.67 -20.92 -10.49
N VAL A 134 -1.64 -20.27 -9.95
CA VAL A 134 -1.73 -19.51 -8.69
C VAL A 134 -1.57 -18.02 -8.99
N PHE A 135 -2.53 -17.22 -8.53
CA PHE A 135 -2.40 -15.77 -8.56
C PHE A 135 -2.02 -15.23 -7.17
N PHE A 136 -0.97 -14.41 -7.11
CA PHE A 136 -0.58 -13.72 -5.88
C PHE A 136 -1.42 -12.46 -5.70
N GLY A 137 -2.48 -12.57 -4.91
CA GLY A 137 -3.44 -11.51 -4.65
C GLY A 137 -3.04 -10.64 -3.48
N ILE A 138 -2.23 -9.62 -3.73
CA ILE A 138 -1.91 -8.57 -2.75
C ILE A 138 -2.76 -7.33 -2.98
N GLY A 139 -2.98 -6.52 -1.96
CA GLY A 139 -3.67 -5.25 -2.14
C GLY A 139 -4.37 -4.73 -0.89
N PHE A 140 -5.03 -3.62 -1.12
CA PHE A 140 -5.97 -2.99 -0.21
C PHE A 140 -7.40 -3.13 -0.74
N GLU A 141 -8.33 -2.41 -0.13
CA GLU A 141 -9.75 -2.37 -0.50
C GLU A 141 -9.99 -2.04 -1.98
N THR A 142 -9.09 -1.30 -2.60
CA THR A 142 -9.18 -0.88 -4.00
C THR A 142 -9.01 -2.03 -4.97
N THR A 143 -8.06 -2.92 -4.69
CA THR A 143 -7.71 -4.05 -5.57
C THR A 143 -8.44 -5.34 -5.18
N ALA A 144 -9.05 -5.40 -4.02
CA ALA A 144 -9.79 -6.56 -3.55
C ALA A 144 -11.03 -6.91 -4.43
N PRO A 145 -11.85 -5.96 -4.96
CA PRO A 145 -12.99 -6.29 -5.80
C PRO A 145 -12.65 -7.08 -7.09
N PRO A 146 -11.67 -6.70 -7.93
CA PRO A 146 -11.29 -7.49 -9.09
C PRO A 146 -10.72 -8.87 -8.71
N ASN A 147 -10.06 -9.00 -7.56
CA ASN A 147 -9.60 -10.27 -7.03
C ASN A 147 -10.78 -11.16 -6.61
N ALA A 148 -11.74 -10.60 -5.87
CA ALA A 148 -12.98 -11.29 -5.51
C ALA A 148 -13.73 -11.75 -6.75
N MET A 149 -13.90 -10.86 -7.74
CA MET A 149 -14.55 -11.18 -9.01
C MET A 149 -13.87 -12.35 -9.71
N THR A 150 -12.55 -12.42 -9.70
CA THR A 150 -11.80 -13.50 -10.35
C THR A 150 -12.07 -14.85 -9.69
N VAL A 151 -12.05 -14.92 -8.35
CA VAL A 151 -12.39 -16.16 -7.61
C VAL A 151 -13.85 -16.54 -7.83
N HIS A 152 -14.77 -15.57 -7.81
CA HIS A 152 -16.18 -15.79 -8.11
C HIS A 152 -16.37 -16.39 -9.53
N GLN A 153 -15.69 -15.83 -10.53
CA GLN A 153 -15.72 -16.31 -11.91
C GLN A 153 -15.09 -17.71 -12.05
N ALA A 154 -13.98 -17.98 -11.37
CA ALA A 154 -13.36 -19.31 -11.37
C ALA A 154 -14.37 -20.37 -10.91
N ARG A 155 -15.09 -20.11 -9.83
CA ARG A 155 -16.14 -21.00 -9.33
C ARG A 155 -17.31 -21.11 -10.29
N LYS A 156 -17.81 -20.00 -10.81
CA LYS A 156 -18.96 -19.96 -11.74
C LYS A 156 -18.69 -20.74 -13.04
N LEU A 157 -17.46 -20.65 -13.54
CA LEU A 157 -17.03 -21.34 -14.77
C LEU A 157 -16.50 -22.75 -14.52
N GLY A 158 -16.43 -23.21 -13.27
CA GLY A 158 -15.94 -24.55 -12.92
C GLY A 158 -14.49 -24.77 -13.29
N ILE A 159 -13.61 -23.77 -13.05
CA ILE A 159 -12.18 -23.83 -13.33
C ILE A 159 -11.46 -24.30 -12.07
N PRO A 160 -11.13 -25.61 -11.95
CA PRO A 160 -10.63 -26.17 -10.68
C PRO A 160 -9.15 -25.90 -10.45
N ASN A 161 -8.37 -25.66 -11.49
CA ASN A 161 -6.91 -25.49 -11.47
C ASN A 161 -6.46 -24.04 -11.24
N PHE A 162 -7.37 -23.12 -10.90
CA PHE A 162 -7.06 -21.77 -10.44
C PHE A 162 -7.07 -21.72 -8.92
N SER A 163 -6.15 -20.99 -8.33
CA SER A 163 -6.16 -20.62 -6.92
C SER A 163 -5.52 -19.25 -6.68
N MET A 164 -5.76 -18.67 -5.51
CA MET A 164 -5.25 -17.37 -5.12
C MET A 164 -4.54 -17.46 -3.78
N LEU A 165 -3.30 -16.96 -3.73
CA LEU A 165 -2.60 -16.69 -2.48
C LEU A 165 -3.00 -15.29 -2.01
N VAL A 166 -3.87 -15.22 -0.99
CA VAL A 166 -4.49 -13.95 -0.56
C VAL A 166 -3.64 -13.23 0.47
N SER A 167 -3.27 -11.99 0.17
CA SER A 167 -2.61 -11.05 1.11
C SER A 167 -3.22 -9.65 1.03
N HIS A 168 -4.55 -9.58 1.03
CA HIS A 168 -5.27 -8.31 1.06
C HIS A 168 -5.46 -7.82 2.48
N VAL A 169 -5.26 -6.51 2.67
CA VAL A 169 -5.35 -5.82 3.97
C VAL A 169 -6.29 -4.62 3.90
N ARG A 170 -6.67 -4.09 5.07
CA ARG A 170 -7.65 -3.01 5.25
C ARG A 170 -7.02 -1.83 5.95
N VAL A 171 -7.26 -0.62 5.44
CA VAL A 171 -6.67 0.62 5.96
C VAL A 171 -7.20 1.03 7.34
N PRO A 172 -8.52 1.01 7.64
CA PRO A 172 -9.01 1.50 8.93
C PRO A 172 -8.39 0.82 10.16
N PRO A 173 -8.24 -0.53 10.23
CA PRO A 173 -7.57 -1.18 11.35
C PRO A 173 -6.07 -0.81 11.48
N ALA A 174 -5.40 -0.48 10.38
CA ALA A 174 -4.01 -0.03 10.43
C ALA A 174 -3.90 1.38 11.05
N ILE A 175 -4.83 2.28 10.74
CA ILE A 175 -4.93 3.59 11.41
C ILE A 175 -5.14 3.40 12.91
N GLU A 176 -6.04 2.50 13.31
CA GLU A 176 -6.29 2.19 14.73
C GLU A 176 -5.03 1.67 15.42
N ALA A 177 -4.31 0.73 14.79
CA ALA A 177 -3.07 0.17 15.33
C ALA A 177 -1.98 1.24 15.52
N ILE A 178 -1.79 2.12 14.54
CA ILE A 178 -0.84 3.24 14.61
C ILE A 178 -1.23 4.18 15.75
N MET A 179 -2.47 4.61 15.81
CA MET A 179 -2.95 5.54 16.84
C MET A 179 -2.90 4.95 18.27
N SER A 180 -3.03 3.65 18.40
CA SER A 180 -2.93 2.94 19.68
C SER A 180 -1.49 2.73 20.14
N SER A 181 -0.50 3.00 19.30
CA SER A 181 0.91 2.87 19.66
C SER A 181 1.34 3.99 20.64
N PRO A 182 2.03 3.65 21.74
CA PRO A 182 2.54 4.66 22.69
C PRO A 182 3.58 5.60 22.06
N SER A 183 4.19 5.21 20.96
CA SER A 183 5.16 6.02 20.19
C SER A 183 4.51 6.85 19.07
N CYS A 184 3.17 6.80 18.93
CA CYS A 184 2.46 7.53 17.88
C CYS A 184 2.60 9.05 18.08
N ARG A 185 2.97 9.74 17.00
CA ARG A 185 3.03 11.21 16.96
C ARG A 185 2.11 11.81 15.88
N VAL A 186 1.28 10.96 15.24
CA VAL A 186 0.32 11.37 14.22
C VAL A 186 -0.85 12.12 14.85
N GLN A 187 -1.21 13.25 14.27
CA GLN A 187 -2.26 14.13 14.79
C GLN A 187 -3.41 14.32 13.79
N GLY A 188 -3.29 13.77 12.58
CA GLY A 188 -4.35 13.75 11.56
C GLY A 188 -3.96 12.89 10.37
N PHE A 189 -4.96 12.52 9.55
CA PHE A 189 -4.76 11.62 8.43
C PHE A 189 -5.22 12.22 7.10
N LEU A 190 -4.46 11.92 6.06
CA LEU A 190 -4.89 12.01 4.66
C LEU A 190 -5.29 10.62 4.20
N ALA A 191 -6.59 10.37 4.12
CA ALA A 191 -7.13 9.07 3.73
C ALA A 191 -7.13 8.89 2.22
N ALA A 192 -6.88 7.65 1.78
CA ALA A 192 -6.77 7.27 0.39
C ALA A 192 -8.11 7.37 -0.35
N GLY A 193 -8.26 8.32 -1.26
CA GLY A 193 -9.51 8.53 -2.00
C GLY A 193 -9.99 7.32 -2.79
N HIS A 194 -9.07 6.52 -3.37
CA HIS A 194 -9.45 5.31 -4.10
C HIS A 194 -9.97 4.18 -3.18
N VAL A 195 -9.49 4.08 -1.94
CA VAL A 195 -10.05 3.17 -0.93
C VAL A 195 -11.47 3.60 -0.60
N CYS A 196 -11.67 4.90 -0.33
CA CYS A 196 -12.99 5.44 -0.01
C CYS A 196 -13.97 5.39 -1.19
N SER A 197 -13.50 5.39 -2.45
CA SER A 197 -14.38 5.20 -3.61
C SER A 197 -15.01 3.80 -3.66
N VAL A 198 -14.36 2.81 -3.07
CA VAL A 198 -14.86 1.43 -2.94
C VAL A 198 -15.67 1.25 -1.66
N MET A 199 -15.08 1.60 -0.50
CA MET A 199 -15.66 1.28 0.81
C MET A 199 -16.55 2.37 1.38
N GLY A 200 -16.46 3.61 0.85
CA GLY A 200 -17.05 4.78 1.47
C GLY A 200 -16.21 5.30 2.64
N VAL A 201 -16.84 6.11 3.48
CA VAL A 201 -16.18 6.73 4.64
C VAL A 201 -16.70 6.22 5.99
N GLY A 202 -17.58 5.22 5.98
CA GLY A 202 -18.35 4.78 7.14
C GLY A 202 -17.54 4.29 8.35
N GLU A 203 -16.32 3.81 8.15
CA GLU A 203 -15.45 3.32 9.23
C GLU A 203 -14.60 4.45 9.87
N TYR A 204 -14.43 5.59 9.21
CA TYR A 204 -13.57 6.67 9.71
C TYR A 204 -14.17 7.55 10.81
N PRO A 205 -15.51 7.82 10.88
CA PRO A 205 -16.06 8.68 11.92
C PRO A 205 -15.77 8.18 13.34
N GLU A 206 -15.86 6.88 13.58
CA GLU A 206 -15.54 6.27 14.89
C GLU A 206 -14.07 6.45 15.24
N LEU A 207 -13.17 6.28 14.28
CA LEU A 207 -11.72 6.49 14.48
C LEU A 207 -11.40 7.96 14.77
N ALA A 208 -11.99 8.88 14.00
CA ALA A 208 -11.80 10.32 14.18
C ALA A 208 -12.23 10.77 15.57
N GLU A 209 -13.40 10.33 16.04
CA GLU A 209 -13.94 10.64 17.36
C GLU A 209 -13.10 10.02 18.48
N ARG A 210 -12.82 8.73 18.40
CA ARG A 210 -12.10 7.97 19.44
C ARG A 210 -10.69 8.50 19.66
N PHE A 211 -9.97 8.80 18.59
CA PHE A 211 -8.58 9.27 18.67
C PHE A 211 -8.46 10.79 18.63
N ARG A 212 -9.57 11.50 18.45
CA ARG A 212 -9.64 12.97 18.37
C ARG A 212 -8.70 13.53 17.31
N VAL A 213 -8.75 12.97 16.11
CA VAL A 213 -7.92 13.34 14.96
C VAL A 213 -8.76 13.59 13.72
N PRO A 214 -8.51 14.65 12.93
CA PRO A 214 -9.14 14.82 11.63
C PRO A 214 -8.71 13.73 10.67
N ILE A 215 -9.65 13.23 9.85
CA ILE A 215 -9.37 12.30 8.75
C ILE A 215 -9.93 12.94 7.48
N VAL A 216 -9.04 13.38 6.58
CA VAL A 216 -9.43 14.05 5.34
C VAL A 216 -9.20 13.12 4.16
N VAL A 217 -10.28 12.75 3.47
CA VAL A 217 -10.20 11.96 2.25
C VAL A 217 -9.70 12.84 1.11
N THR A 218 -8.60 12.46 0.46
CA THR A 218 -8.01 13.25 -0.62
C THR A 218 -7.64 12.37 -1.83
N GLY A 219 -7.46 13.02 -2.99
CA GLY A 219 -6.96 12.39 -4.21
C GLY A 219 -5.44 12.34 -4.24
N PHE A 220 -4.88 12.35 -5.44
CA PHE A 220 -3.46 12.03 -5.69
C PHE A 220 -2.72 13.14 -6.42
N GLU A 221 -3.43 14.04 -7.07
CA GLU A 221 -2.83 15.18 -7.72
C GLU A 221 -2.30 16.19 -6.67
N PRO A 222 -1.27 16.99 -7.00
CA PRO A 222 -0.71 17.96 -6.05
C PRO A 222 -1.75 18.86 -5.38
N LEU A 223 -2.73 19.36 -6.16
CA LEU A 223 -3.80 20.20 -5.62
C LEU A 223 -4.77 19.45 -4.70
N ASP A 224 -5.04 18.17 -4.98
CA ASP A 224 -5.84 17.33 -4.08
C ASP A 224 -5.17 17.18 -2.73
N ILE A 225 -3.87 16.91 -2.75
CA ILE A 225 -3.06 16.72 -1.54
C ILE A 225 -2.99 18.03 -0.73
N LEU A 226 -2.67 19.14 -1.39
CA LEU A 226 -2.62 20.46 -0.74
C LEU A 226 -3.98 20.86 -0.14
N GLU A 227 -5.08 20.60 -0.84
CA GLU A 227 -6.43 20.86 -0.32
C GLU A 227 -6.73 19.96 0.88
N GLY A 228 -6.34 18.69 0.85
CA GLY A 228 -6.46 17.77 1.97
C GLY A 228 -5.67 18.24 3.19
N VAL A 229 -4.41 18.62 2.99
CA VAL A 229 -3.55 19.20 4.04
C VAL A 229 -4.16 20.45 4.63
N ARG A 230 -4.62 21.39 3.79
CA ARG A 230 -5.27 22.62 4.23
C ARG A 230 -6.48 22.37 5.13
N ARG A 231 -7.35 21.43 4.75
CA ARG A 231 -8.54 21.08 5.53
C ARG A 231 -8.17 20.41 6.85
N ALA A 232 -7.21 19.49 6.84
CA ALA A 232 -6.73 18.83 8.06
C ALA A 232 -6.13 19.83 9.04
N VAL A 233 -5.25 20.73 8.58
CA VAL A 233 -4.64 21.78 9.41
C VAL A 233 -5.69 22.72 10.00
N ARG A 234 -6.68 23.15 9.20
CA ARG A 234 -7.78 24.01 9.70
C ARG A 234 -8.57 23.35 10.81
N GLN A 235 -8.84 22.04 10.71
CA GLN A 235 -9.51 21.30 11.78
C GLN A 235 -8.61 21.24 13.03
N LEU A 236 -7.32 20.92 12.88
CA LEU A 236 -6.36 20.83 13.98
C LEU A 236 -6.24 22.16 14.75
N GLU A 237 -6.13 23.27 14.03
CA GLU A 237 -6.03 24.61 14.66
C GLU A 237 -7.32 25.03 15.39
N ARG A 238 -8.47 24.47 14.99
CA ARG A 238 -9.77 24.70 15.65
C ARG A 238 -10.10 23.67 16.74
N GLY A 239 -9.26 22.62 16.90
CA GLY A 239 -9.55 21.51 17.80
C GLY A 239 -10.71 20.62 17.32
N GLU A 240 -10.99 20.63 16.02
CA GLU A 240 -12.00 19.80 15.37
C GLU A 240 -11.36 18.44 14.98
N HIS A 241 -12.16 17.38 14.97
CA HIS A 241 -11.71 16.03 14.66
C HIS A 241 -12.79 15.24 13.92
N THR A 242 -13.11 15.72 12.72
CA THR A 242 -14.16 15.11 11.88
C THR A 242 -13.60 14.49 10.61
N VAL A 243 -14.42 13.66 9.97
CA VAL A 243 -14.13 13.16 8.63
C VAL A 243 -14.57 14.20 7.62
N ASP A 244 -13.65 14.62 6.73
CA ASP A 244 -13.95 15.53 5.63
C ASP A 244 -13.58 14.88 4.29
N ASN A 245 -14.42 15.09 3.28
CA ASN A 245 -14.21 14.56 1.95
C ASN A 245 -13.77 15.66 0.97
N ALA A 246 -12.46 15.83 0.81
CA ALA A 246 -11.88 16.73 -0.19
C ALA A 246 -11.86 16.12 -1.61
N TYR A 247 -12.29 14.87 -1.79
CA TYR A 247 -12.28 14.14 -3.06
C TYR A 247 -13.68 13.78 -3.55
N ALA A 248 -14.65 14.67 -3.31
CA ALA A 248 -16.07 14.43 -3.59
C ALA A 248 -16.40 14.13 -5.06
N ARG A 249 -15.49 14.48 -6.01
CA ARG A 249 -15.66 14.13 -7.43
C ARG A 249 -15.58 12.62 -7.70
N ALA A 250 -14.94 11.84 -6.81
CA ALA A 250 -14.75 10.39 -6.97
C ALA A 250 -15.28 9.58 -5.78
N VAL A 251 -15.46 10.18 -4.62
CA VAL A 251 -15.83 9.49 -3.37
C VAL A 251 -17.24 9.87 -2.94
N ARG A 252 -18.07 8.84 -2.78
CA ARG A 252 -19.40 8.93 -2.13
C ARG A 252 -19.30 8.36 -0.72
N ALA A 253 -20.16 8.85 0.18
CA ALA A 253 -20.13 8.40 1.58
C ALA A 253 -20.33 6.89 1.74
N GLU A 254 -21.22 6.32 0.93
CA GLU A 254 -21.55 4.89 0.92
C GLU A 254 -20.56 4.00 0.14
N GLY A 255 -19.65 4.60 -0.64
CA GLY A 255 -18.74 3.89 -1.53
C GLY A 255 -19.44 3.27 -2.73
N ASN A 256 -18.95 2.09 -3.17
CA ASN A 256 -19.52 1.32 -4.28
C ASN A 256 -20.23 0.07 -3.75
N PRO A 257 -21.59 0.06 -3.71
CA PRO A 257 -22.33 -1.07 -3.15
C PRO A 257 -22.08 -2.40 -3.88
N ALA A 258 -21.91 -2.38 -5.21
CA ALA A 258 -21.67 -3.60 -5.98
C ALA A 258 -20.29 -4.21 -5.67
N ALA A 259 -19.26 -3.37 -5.53
CA ALA A 259 -17.92 -3.81 -5.14
C ALA A 259 -17.92 -4.38 -3.71
N ARG A 260 -18.60 -3.72 -2.77
CA ARG A 260 -18.73 -4.20 -1.39
C ARG A 260 -19.46 -5.54 -1.32
N ALA A 261 -20.58 -5.70 -2.02
CA ALA A 261 -21.30 -6.96 -2.08
C ALA A 261 -20.45 -8.10 -2.65
N MET A 262 -19.59 -7.82 -3.63
CA MET A 262 -18.65 -8.81 -4.17
C MET A 262 -17.58 -9.19 -3.15
N LEU A 263 -17.07 -8.25 -2.36
CA LEU A 263 -16.13 -8.52 -1.29
C LEU A 263 -16.76 -9.39 -0.19
N GLU A 264 -17.96 -9.04 0.25
CA GLU A 264 -18.72 -9.76 1.28
C GLU A 264 -19.12 -11.19 0.83
N ASP A 265 -19.31 -11.40 -0.48
CA ASP A 265 -19.58 -12.73 -1.04
C ASP A 265 -18.34 -13.64 -1.02
N VAL A 266 -17.17 -13.08 -1.37
CA VAL A 266 -15.96 -13.89 -1.63
C VAL A 266 -15.01 -13.96 -0.44
N PHE A 267 -14.92 -12.88 0.32
CA PHE A 267 -14.00 -12.78 1.44
C PHE A 267 -14.71 -12.71 2.78
N GLU A 268 -13.99 -13.10 3.82
CA GLU A 268 -14.33 -12.81 5.20
C GLU A 268 -13.16 -12.08 5.88
N VAL A 269 -13.49 -11.19 6.80
CA VAL A 269 -12.49 -10.42 7.55
C VAL A 269 -11.74 -11.34 8.50
N THR A 270 -10.44 -11.12 8.61
CA THR A 270 -9.54 -11.90 9.49
C THR A 270 -8.41 -11.02 10.01
N ASP A 271 -7.74 -11.50 11.04
CA ASP A 271 -6.48 -10.92 11.50
C ASP A 271 -5.41 -11.11 10.42
N ARG A 272 -4.59 -10.10 10.19
CA ARG A 272 -3.47 -10.19 9.24
C ARG A 272 -2.20 -9.60 9.83
N ALA A 273 -1.09 -10.27 9.53
CA ALA A 273 0.22 -9.67 9.74
C ALA A 273 0.47 -8.60 8.69
N TRP A 274 1.09 -7.50 9.13
CA TRP A 274 1.57 -6.41 8.28
C TRP A 274 3.09 -6.33 8.45
N ARG A 275 3.82 -6.29 7.35
CA ARG A 275 5.28 -6.23 7.38
C ARG A 275 5.75 -5.03 8.18
N GLY A 276 6.61 -5.28 9.17
CA GLY A 276 7.17 -4.23 10.04
C GLY A 276 6.23 -3.64 11.09
N ILE A 277 4.96 -4.10 11.16
CA ILE A 277 3.99 -3.63 12.18
C ILE A 277 3.59 -4.80 13.10
N GLY A 278 3.40 -6.00 12.53
CA GLY A 278 2.94 -7.18 13.26
C GLY A 278 1.51 -7.55 12.90
N VAL A 279 0.90 -8.42 13.72
CA VAL A 279 -0.49 -8.86 13.52
C VAL A 279 -1.44 -7.78 14.00
N ILE A 280 -2.31 -7.33 13.09
CA ILE A 280 -3.38 -6.36 13.38
C ILE A 280 -4.72 -7.11 13.34
N PRO A 281 -5.54 -7.05 14.40
CA PRO A 281 -6.85 -7.70 14.43
C PRO A 281 -7.77 -7.15 13.31
N GLN A 282 -8.53 -8.04 12.68
CA GLN A 282 -9.52 -7.75 11.64
C GLN A 282 -9.02 -6.84 10.50
N SER A 283 -7.73 -6.90 10.21
CA SER A 283 -7.06 -5.98 9.28
C SER A 283 -6.89 -6.52 7.87
N GLY A 284 -7.49 -7.64 7.54
CA GLY A 284 -7.42 -8.15 6.18
C GLY A 284 -8.49 -9.17 5.87
N TRP A 285 -8.32 -9.87 4.75
CA TRP A 285 -9.27 -10.82 4.23
C TRP A 285 -8.64 -12.18 4.00
N ARG A 286 -9.49 -13.22 4.14
CA ARG A 286 -9.27 -14.57 3.62
C ARG A 286 -10.48 -14.98 2.77
N LEU A 287 -10.33 -16.02 1.97
CA LEU A 287 -11.46 -16.55 1.22
C LEU A 287 -12.53 -17.13 2.14
N ALA A 288 -13.80 -16.80 1.88
CA ALA A 288 -14.92 -17.37 2.59
C ALA A 288 -14.94 -18.90 2.41
N PRO A 289 -15.48 -19.69 3.38
CA PRO A 289 -15.44 -21.16 3.34
C PRO A 289 -15.93 -21.80 2.06
N LYS A 290 -16.93 -21.19 1.41
CA LYS A 290 -17.48 -21.68 0.12
C LYS A 290 -16.49 -21.53 -1.06
N TYR A 291 -15.42 -20.77 -0.91
CA TYR A 291 -14.34 -20.57 -1.89
C TYR A 291 -13.01 -21.22 -1.48
N ARG A 292 -13.00 -22.02 -0.40
CA ARG A 292 -11.78 -22.65 0.14
C ARG A 292 -11.00 -23.47 -0.88
N ALA A 293 -11.68 -24.07 -1.87
CA ALA A 293 -11.04 -24.82 -2.95
C ALA A 293 -10.11 -23.98 -3.83
N TYR A 294 -10.29 -22.64 -3.79
CA TYR A 294 -9.47 -21.66 -4.53
C TYR A 294 -8.40 -20.99 -3.66
N ASP A 295 -8.23 -21.42 -2.41
CA ASP A 295 -7.22 -20.92 -1.50
C ASP A 295 -5.89 -21.65 -1.72
N ALA A 296 -4.88 -20.91 -2.17
CA ALA A 296 -3.57 -21.48 -2.46
C ALA A 296 -2.83 -21.95 -1.19
N GLU A 297 -2.98 -21.27 -0.04
CA GLU A 297 -2.38 -21.73 1.22
C GLU A 297 -2.89 -23.10 1.60
N HIS A 298 -4.20 -23.30 1.48
CA HIS A 298 -4.82 -24.60 1.77
C HIS A 298 -4.43 -25.67 0.74
N ARG A 299 -4.41 -25.30 -0.57
CA ARG A 299 -4.13 -26.25 -1.66
C ARG A 299 -2.70 -26.77 -1.64
N PHE A 300 -1.75 -25.91 -1.32
CA PHE A 300 -0.32 -26.25 -1.37
C PHE A 300 0.28 -26.58 -0.01
N SER A 301 -0.48 -26.46 1.08
CA SER A 301 -0.06 -26.78 2.46
C SER A 301 1.25 -26.07 2.85
N VAL A 302 1.34 -24.77 2.55
CA VAL A 302 2.53 -23.94 2.81
C VAL A 302 2.45 -23.27 4.19
N GLU A 303 2.30 -24.06 5.25
CA GLU A 303 2.23 -23.58 6.62
C GLU A 303 3.60 -23.67 7.32
N GLY A 304 3.84 -22.82 8.33
CA GLY A 304 5.00 -22.94 9.23
C GLY A 304 6.35 -22.53 8.62
N ILE A 305 6.36 -21.74 7.55
CA ILE A 305 7.57 -21.21 6.96
C ILE A 305 8.24 -20.26 7.96
N ARG A 306 9.52 -20.53 8.27
CA ARG A 306 10.33 -19.63 9.11
C ARG A 306 10.93 -18.53 8.26
N THR A 307 10.70 -17.30 8.66
CA THR A 307 11.21 -16.12 7.98
C THR A 307 12.17 -15.34 8.87
N GLN A 308 13.08 -14.61 8.22
CA GLN A 308 14.00 -13.73 8.91
C GLN A 308 14.14 -12.42 8.12
N GLU A 309 13.62 -11.33 8.68
CA GLU A 309 13.83 -9.99 8.10
C GLU A 309 15.31 -9.62 8.21
N PRO A 310 15.88 -8.94 7.19
CA PRO A 310 17.22 -8.38 7.29
C PRO A 310 17.32 -7.40 8.46
N ALA A 311 18.31 -7.59 9.33
CA ALA A 311 18.48 -6.78 10.54
C ALA A 311 18.72 -5.30 10.23
N GLU A 312 19.31 -5.02 9.07
CA GLU A 312 19.62 -3.67 8.58
C GLU A 312 18.41 -2.94 8.02
N CYS A 313 17.30 -3.66 7.76
CA CYS A 313 16.10 -3.06 7.18
C CYS A 313 15.20 -2.45 8.25
N ARG A 314 15.08 -1.11 8.26
CA ARG A 314 14.21 -0.37 9.19
C ARG A 314 12.89 0.07 8.55
N SER A 315 12.42 -0.64 7.51
CA SER A 315 11.18 -0.28 6.82
C SER A 315 9.94 -0.27 7.72
N GLY A 316 9.89 -1.11 8.75
CA GLY A 316 8.82 -1.12 9.73
C GLY A 316 8.69 0.20 10.49
N GLU A 317 9.81 0.81 10.87
CA GLU A 317 9.80 2.12 11.54
C GLU A 317 9.39 3.24 10.58
N VAL A 318 9.79 3.13 9.30
CA VAL A 318 9.36 4.08 8.27
C VAL A 318 7.84 4.02 8.08
N LEU A 319 7.26 2.83 7.96
CA LEU A 319 5.81 2.64 7.78
C LEU A 319 4.98 3.08 9.00
N GLN A 320 5.58 3.10 10.18
CA GLN A 320 4.95 3.61 11.39
C GLN A 320 5.19 5.11 11.63
N GLY A 321 5.95 5.78 10.75
CA GLY A 321 6.28 7.19 10.86
C GLY A 321 7.29 7.54 11.96
N LEU A 322 8.05 6.55 12.42
CA LEU A 322 9.08 6.71 13.46
C LEU A 322 10.44 7.10 12.88
N LEU A 323 10.65 6.85 11.59
CA LEU A 323 11.90 7.11 10.88
C LEU A 323 11.60 7.59 9.46
N LYS A 324 12.36 8.56 8.95
CA LYS A 324 12.34 8.90 7.53
C LYS A 324 13.29 7.99 6.74
N PRO A 325 13.01 7.67 5.46
CA PRO A 325 13.84 6.76 4.67
C PRO A 325 15.33 7.10 4.67
N HIS A 326 15.69 8.37 4.52
CA HIS A 326 17.09 8.82 4.47
C HIS A 326 17.85 8.74 5.82
N GLU A 327 17.13 8.57 6.93
CA GLU A 327 17.71 8.36 8.28
C GLU A 327 18.09 6.88 8.50
N CYS A 328 17.62 5.96 7.65
CA CYS A 328 18.05 4.57 7.69
C CYS A 328 19.52 4.43 7.22
N GLU A 329 20.36 3.77 8.00
CA GLU A 329 21.80 3.62 7.71
C GLU A 329 22.05 2.87 6.40
N ALA A 330 21.22 1.87 6.09
CA ALA A 330 21.33 1.09 4.86
C ALA A 330 20.84 1.86 3.61
N PHE A 331 20.09 2.96 3.78
CA PHE A 331 19.48 3.68 2.67
C PHE A 331 20.52 4.28 1.73
N GLY A 332 20.41 3.97 0.43
CA GLY A 332 21.29 4.48 -0.62
C GLY A 332 22.70 3.86 -0.62
N THR A 333 22.96 2.92 0.28
CA THR A 333 24.24 2.17 0.37
C THR A 333 23.98 0.68 0.14
N LEU A 334 23.75 -0.10 1.18
CA LEU A 334 23.37 -1.52 1.09
C LEU A 334 21.98 -1.71 0.48
N CYS A 335 21.04 -0.77 0.74
CA CYS A 335 19.66 -0.83 0.29
C CYS A 335 19.41 0.19 -0.83
N THR A 336 19.26 -0.29 -2.05
CA THR A 336 18.95 0.48 -3.26
C THR A 336 17.82 -0.19 -4.04
N PRO A 337 17.19 0.44 -5.04
CA PRO A 337 16.22 -0.24 -5.92
C PRO A 337 16.79 -1.43 -6.69
N ARG A 338 18.12 -1.53 -6.83
CA ARG A 338 18.79 -2.70 -7.45
C ARG A 338 19.06 -3.81 -6.44
N THR A 339 19.29 -3.44 -5.18
CA THR A 339 19.61 -4.35 -4.08
C THR A 339 18.69 -4.04 -2.90
N PRO A 340 17.36 -4.22 -3.04
CA PRO A 340 16.44 -3.87 -1.98
C PRO A 340 16.57 -4.85 -0.81
N LEU A 341 16.76 -4.32 0.41
CA LEU A 341 16.70 -5.12 1.64
C LEU A 341 15.25 -5.34 2.10
N GLY A 342 14.35 -4.42 1.76
CA GLY A 342 12.95 -4.47 2.14
C GLY A 342 12.02 -4.01 1.03
N ALA A 343 10.75 -4.38 1.15
CA ALA A 343 9.73 -4.12 0.14
C ALA A 343 9.47 -2.64 -0.14
N THR A 344 9.70 -1.75 0.83
CA THR A 344 9.55 -0.28 0.67
C THR A 344 10.53 0.34 -0.32
N MET A 345 11.62 -0.37 -0.69
CA MET A 345 12.59 0.05 -1.69
C MET A 345 12.28 -0.50 -3.10
N VAL A 346 11.29 -1.39 -3.23
CA VAL A 346 10.95 -2.06 -4.51
C VAL A 346 9.93 -1.28 -5.32
N SER A 347 8.78 -0.97 -4.73
CA SER A 347 7.69 -0.26 -5.42
C SER A 347 7.93 1.23 -5.40
N SER A 348 7.60 1.92 -6.51
CA SER A 348 7.62 3.38 -6.59
C SER A 348 6.65 4.06 -5.62
N GLU A 349 5.68 3.32 -5.09
CA GLU A 349 4.76 3.74 -4.04
C GLU A 349 5.32 3.55 -2.62
N GLY A 350 6.45 2.86 -2.48
CA GLY A 350 7.15 2.70 -1.21
C GLY A 350 7.93 3.96 -0.85
N ALA A 351 7.84 4.38 0.41
CA ALA A 351 8.49 5.60 0.88
C ALA A 351 10.02 5.59 0.61
N CYS A 352 10.71 4.46 0.84
CA CYS A 352 12.15 4.35 0.56
C CYS A 352 12.47 4.54 -0.91
N ALA A 353 11.72 3.90 -1.82
CA ALA A 353 11.93 4.04 -3.26
C ALA A 353 11.61 5.45 -3.75
N ALA A 354 10.54 6.07 -3.27
CA ALA A 354 10.17 7.43 -3.62
C ALA A 354 11.28 8.42 -3.19
N TYR A 355 11.77 8.32 -1.96
CA TYR A 355 12.88 9.15 -1.50
C TYR A 355 14.15 8.90 -2.33
N TYR A 356 14.48 7.67 -2.62
CA TYR A 356 15.66 7.35 -3.42
C TYR A 356 15.58 7.94 -4.83
N LEU A 357 14.40 7.94 -5.45
CA LEU A 357 14.21 8.44 -6.82
C LEU A 357 14.19 9.97 -6.90
N TYR A 358 13.60 10.64 -5.91
CA TYR A 358 13.28 12.07 -6.02
C TYR A 358 14.01 12.96 -5.00
N ARG A 359 14.67 12.40 -3.98
CA ARG A 359 15.37 13.13 -2.91
C ARG A 359 16.89 12.90 -2.88
N ARG A 360 17.49 12.49 -4.00
CA ARG A 360 18.94 12.23 -4.07
C ARG A 360 19.80 13.45 -3.76
N LEU A 361 19.35 14.64 -4.13
CA LEU A 361 20.09 15.89 -3.93
C LEU A 361 20.16 16.31 -2.44
N ASP A 362 19.23 15.81 -1.63
CA ASP A 362 19.18 16.08 -0.19
C ASP A 362 20.06 15.09 0.61
N MET A 363 20.67 14.10 -0.06
CA MET A 363 21.56 13.12 0.58
C MET A 363 22.94 13.71 0.87
N PRO A 364 23.58 13.34 2.00
CA PRO A 364 25.00 13.66 2.23
C PRO A 364 25.85 13.26 1.03
N ALA A 365 26.82 14.09 0.64
CA ALA A 365 27.64 13.91 -0.56
C ALA A 365 28.28 12.51 -0.67
N THR A 366 28.58 11.87 0.47
CA THR A 366 29.09 10.50 0.56
C THR A 366 28.09 9.45 0.09
N LYS A 367 26.80 9.66 0.27
CA LYS A 367 25.73 8.74 -0.17
C LYS A 367 25.26 9.01 -1.62
N ALA A 368 25.43 10.25 -2.10
CA ALA A 368 24.99 10.65 -3.45
C ALA A 368 25.92 10.14 -4.57
N GLN A 369 27.21 9.95 -4.29
CA GLN A 369 28.21 9.53 -5.30
C GLN A 369 28.12 8.05 -5.68
N GLU A 370 27.54 7.18 -4.83
CA GLU A 370 27.39 5.74 -5.08
C GLU A 370 26.12 5.39 -5.86
N ALA A 371 25.21 6.34 -5.99
CA ALA A 371 23.92 6.15 -6.65
C ALA A 371 24.03 6.37 -8.17
N THR A 372 24.34 5.33 -8.94
CA THR A 372 24.32 5.37 -10.42
C THR A 372 22.89 5.63 -10.95
N PRO A 373 22.69 6.47 -12.00
CA PRO A 373 21.37 6.72 -12.57
C PRO A 373 20.75 5.40 -13.06
N VAL A 374 19.50 5.16 -12.65
CA VAL A 374 18.64 4.14 -13.27
C VAL A 374 18.05 4.79 -14.52
N VAL A 375 18.53 4.39 -15.70
CA VAL A 375 17.94 4.71 -17.02
C VAL A 375 16.73 3.80 -17.22
#